data_1b155f4ab17ee1f16f38253f4f327e03
#
_entry.id   1b155f4ab17ee1f16f38253f4f327e03
#
_cell.length_a   1.000
_cell.length_b   1.000
_cell.length_c   1.000
_cell.angle_alpha   90.00
_cell.angle_beta   90.00
_cell.angle_gamma   90.00
#
_symmetry.space_group_name_H-M   'P 1'
#
loop_
_entity.id
_entity.type
_entity.pdbx_description
1 polymer ?
#
loop_
_entity_poly.entity_id
_entity_poly.type
_entity_poly.pdbx_seq_one_letter_code
_entity_poly.pdbx_strand_id
1 'polypeptide(L)'
;CACLVGSEMCIRDSISNYDIIIKLIGNGEDLMNNNKNITVKQAIDRYIESKYAVLSPSTVKGYMIVKRNQLQNLMEVKLSDLNSELYQSAINSDMLKYSPKSISNAVGLVNAAVKMFAPEIRSKLYVTKPQKIKTSFYIPEKEDIDIIYNRIKHSNPNLLKPFLLASQCGLRPSEISALSGDCICKGQIEIKAAIVLDHQGHPIRKAPKTYAGYRSIPISPQMEKVLLKNINNRKESICGGMTAKEIGNEWRKFFDTNTDLYYFKFYALRHYYASKCLLMGIPQRYIAELMGHSSTNMIERVYQHVFPSAMQKYKLLLADSMNMILETN
;
A
#
# COMPACT_ATOMS: atom_id res chain seq x y z
N CYS A 1 -19.55 -29.32 0.65
CA CYS A 1 -20.24 -29.43 1.93
C CYS A 1 -20.45 -28.09 2.57
N ALA A 2 -21.65 -27.87 3.00
CA ALA A 2 -22.26 -26.69 3.56
C ALA A 2 -21.50 -26.07 4.75
N CYS A 3 -21.47 -24.76 4.78
CA CYS A 3 -21.49 -23.93 5.99
C CYS A 3 -22.16 -22.58 5.65
N LEU A 4 -23.47 -22.66 5.49
CA LEU A 4 -24.39 -21.54 5.70
C LEU A 4 -24.84 -21.67 7.16
N VAL A 5 -24.35 -20.79 8.05
CA VAL A 5 -25.05 -20.32 9.27
C VAL A 5 -24.17 -19.20 9.86
N GLY A 6 -24.72 -18.00 10.01
CA GLY A 6 -24.10 -16.93 10.81
C GLY A 6 -24.09 -15.54 10.18
N SER A 7 -25.19 -15.06 9.62
CA SER A 7 -25.30 -13.67 9.11
C SER A 7 -26.59 -12.95 9.54
N GLU A 8 -27.05 -13.17 10.77
CA GLU A 8 -28.25 -12.45 11.25
C GLU A 8 -27.98 -11.32 12.26
N MET A 9 -26.75 -10.88 12.45
CA MET A 9 -26.42 -9.85 13.45
C MET A 9 -25.91 -8.51 12.88
N CYS A 10 -26.06 -8.26 11.57
CA CYS A 10 -25.65 -6.98 10.95
C CYS A 10 -26.77 -6.17 10.31
N ILE A 11 -28.04 -6.56 10.44
CA ILE A 11 -29.14 -5.87 9.75
C ILE A 11 -29.82 -4.83 10.66
N ARG A 12 -29.68 -4.90 11.99
CA ARG A 12 -30.35 -3.97 12.89
C ARG A 12 -29.70 -2.59 13.02
N ASP A 13 -28.39 -2.46 12.77
CA ASP A 13 -27.71 -1.17 12.86
C ASP A 13 -27.75 -0.35 11.55
N SER A 14 -28.16 -0.97 10.43
CA SER A 14 -28.28 -0.28 9.14
C SER A 14 -29.59 0.53 8.99
N ILE A 15 -30.61 0.23 9.76
CA ILE A 15 -31.93 0.91 9.68
C ILE A 15 -31.85 2.33 10.30
N SER A 16 -31.06 2.53 11.34
CA SER A 16 -30.82 3.84 11.95
C SER A 16 -30.14 4.85 11.01
N ASN A 17 -29.34 4.36 10.05
CA ASN A 17 -28.67 5.23 9.07
C ASN A 17 -29.55 5.60 7.86
N TYR A 18 -30.55 4.79 7.53
CA TYR A 18 -31.52 5.10 6.45
C TYR A 18 -32.48 6.23 6.86
N ASP A 19 -32.89 6.29 8.10
CA ASP A 19 -33.77 7.37 8.60
C ASP A 19 -33.06 8.72 8.66
N ILE A 20 -31.74 8.73 8.85
CA ILE A 20 -30.91 9.96 8.76
C ILE A 20 -30.79 10.43 7.31
N ILE A 21 -30.69 9.51 6.35
CA ILE A 21 -30.60 9.84 4.91
C ILE A 21 -31.93 10.38 4.38
N ILE A 22 -33.07 9.86 4.82
CA ILE A 22 -34.40 10.33 4.39
C ILE A 22 -34.74 11.71 4.98
N LYS A 23 -34.27 12.04 6.18
CA LYS A 23 -34.40 13.40 6.75
C LYS A 23 -33.53 14.46 6.08
N LEU A 24 -32.54 14.06 5.26
CA LEU A 24 -31.66 14.94 4.47
C LEU A 24 -32.19 15.23 3.05
N ILE A 25 -33.28 14.59 2.60
CA ILE A 25 -33.95 14.86 1.31
C ILE A 25 -35.12 15.84 1.51
N GLY A 26 -34.82 16.96 2.15
CA GLY A 26 -35.67 18.15 2.07
C GLY A 26 -35.34 18.94 0.80
N ASN A 27 -36.32 19.51 0.16
CA ASN A 27 -36.36 20.30 -1.07
C ASN A 27 -35.01 20.65 -1.71
N GLY A 28 -34.76 20.15 -2.91
CA GLY A 28 -33.44 20.19 -3.57
C GLY A 28 -32.80 21.57 -3.75
N GLU A 29 -33.55 22.67 -3.77
CA GLU A 29 -33.03 24.04 -3.87
C GLU A 29 -32.46 24.55 -2.55
N ASP A 30 -33.07 24.21 -1.40
CA ASP A 30 -32.57 24.57 -0.06
C ASP A 30 -31.28 23.82 0.27
N LEU A 31 -31.14 22.59 -0.19
CA LEU A 31 -29.92 21.80 -0.04
C LEU A 31 -28.75 22.34 -0.86
N MET A 32 -28.99 22.83 -2.07
CA MET A 32 -27.93 23.43 -2.92
C MET A 32 -27.43 24.76 -2.34
N ASN A 33 -28.31 25.60 -1.83
CA ASN A 33 -27.93 26.89 -1.20
C ASN A 33 -27.21 26.66 0.15
N ASN A 34 -27.62 25.67 0.91
CA ASN A 34 -26.99 25.34 2.20
C ASN A 34 -25.58 24.73 2.00
N ASN A 35 -25.35 24.04 0.89
CA ASN A 35 -24.04 23.45 0.59
C ASN A 35 -22.96 24.49 0.20
N LYS A 36 -23.34 25.66 -0.35
CA LYS A 36 -22.38 26.72 -0.70
C LYS A 36 -21.80 27.43 0.54
N ASN A 37 -22.54 27.42 1.63
CA ASN A 37 -22.13 28.08 2.88
C ASN A 37 -21.24 27.21 3.78
N ILE A 38 -21.02 25.92 3.44
CA ILE A 38 -20.12 25.08 4.20
C ILE A 38 -18.65 25.37 3.86
N THR A 39 -17.76 25.14 4.82
CA THR A 39 -16.32 25.30 4.59
C THR A 39 -15.76 24.09 3.83
N VAL A 40 -14.57 24.23 3.24
CA VAL A 40 -13.83 23.12 2.62
C VAL A 40 -13.64 21.95 3.59
N LYS A 41 -13.33 22.24 4.85
CA LYS A 41 -13.20 21.23 5.92
C LYS A 41 -14.50 20.47 6.16
N GLN A 42 -15.63 21.18 6.26
CA GLN A 42 -16.94 20.56 6.40
C GLN A 42 -17.34 19.74 5.17
N ALA A 43 -17.00 20.22 3.97
CA ALA A 43 -17.21 19.46 2.74
C ALA A 43 -16.40 18.15 2.71
N ILE A 44 -15.15 18.19 3.19
CA ILE A 44 -14.32 16.98 3.33
C ILE A 44 -14.91 16.02 4.35
N ASP A 45 -15.41 16.50 5.50
CA ASP A 45 -16.04 15.67 6.52
C ASP A 45 -17.27 14.95 5.95
N ARG A 46 -18.19 15.69 5.36
CA ARG A 46 -19.39 15.13 4.71
C ARG A 46 -19.03 14.15 3.57
N TYR A 47 -17.97 14.43 2.81
CA TYR A 47 -17.47 13.54 1.75
C TYR A 47 -16.98 12.20 2.34
N ILE A 48 -16.23 12.24 3.44
CA ILE A 48 -15.74 11.05 4.12
C ILE A 48 -16.91 10.25 4.67
N GLU A 49 -17.84 10.90 5.37
CA GLU A 49 -19.04 10.29 5.96
C GLU A 49 -19.88 9.60 4.89
N SER A 50 -20.19 10.28 3.79
CA SER A 50 -21.02 9.74 2.70
C SER A 50 -20.43 8.50 2.03
N LYS A 51 -19.11 8.29 2.15
CA LYS A 51 -18.39 7.17 1.52
C LYS A 51 -17.74 6.23 2.55
N TYR A 52 -18.00 6.41 3.82
CA TYR A 52 -17.32 5.68 4.89
C TYR A 52 -17.42 4.16 4.73
N ALA A 53 -18.59 3.66 4.36
CA ALA A 53 -18.85 2.21 4.17
C ALA A 53 -18.05 1.58 3.02
N VAL A 54 -17.68 2.37 2.00
CA VAL A 54 -16.98 1.86 0.80
C VAL A 54 -15.49 2.21 0.79
N LEU A 55 -15.06 3.17 1.62
CA LEU A 55 -13.66 3.56 1.72
C LEU A 55 -12.87 2.57 2.56
N SER A 56 -11.64 2.28 2.12
CA SER A 56 -10.76 1.47 2.96
C SER A 56 -10.32 2.27 4.21
N PRO A 57 -10.12 1.60 5.37
CA PRO A 57 -9.65 2.28 6.60
C PRO A 57 -8.38 3.12 6.38
N SER A 58 -7.44 2.63 5.58
CA SER A 58 -6.23 3.36 5.23
C SER A 58 -6.48 4.61 4.37
N THR A 59 -7.54 4.61 3.54
CA THR A 59 -7.95 5.77 2.76
C THR A 59 -8.55 6.84 3.67
N VAL A 60 -9.45 6.44 4.58
CA VAL A 60 -10.03 7.34 5.60
C VAL A 60 -8.90 7.96 6.43
N LYS A 61 -7.96 7.16 6.92
CA LYS A 61 -6.77 7.66 7.63
C LYS A 61 -6.00 8.69 6.83
N GLY A 62 -5.75 8.42 5.55
CA GLY A 62 -5.07 9.37 4.65
C GLY A 62 -5.83 10.68 4.51
N TYR A 63 -7.16 10.64 4.37
CA TYR A 63 -8.00 11.82 4.29
C TYR A 63 -8.01 12.65 5.59
N MET A 64 -8.06 11.99 6.75
CA MET A 64 -7.96 12.66 8.05
C MET A 64 -6.59 13.36 8.25
N ILE A 65 -5.50 12.76 7.75
CA ILE A 65 -4.17 13.39 7.77
C ILE A 65 -4.16 14.63 6.87
N VAL A 66 -4.72 14.55 5.65
CA VAL A 66 -4.85 15.72 4.76
C VAL A 66 -5.62 16.84 5.43
N LYS A 67 -6.82 16.55 5.96
CA LYS A 67 -7.67 17.52 6.65
C LYS A 67 -6.94 18.22 7.80
N ARG A 68 -6.12 17.48 8.55
CA ARG A 68 -5.44 18.03 9.72
C ARG A 68 -4.17 18.83 9.40
N ASN A 69 -3.46 18.49 8.33
CA ASN A 69 -2.10 18.96 8.14
C ASN A 69 -1.85 19.70 6.81
N GLN A 70 -2.70 19.51 5.79
CA GLN A 70 -2.43 20.02 4.45
C GLN A 70 -3.50 21.00 3.98
N LEU A 71 -3.12 21.94 3.15
CA LEU A 71 -4.00 22.99 2.59
C LEU A 71 -4.80 23.74 3.69
N GLN A 72 -4.16 23.97 4.85
CA GLN A 72 -4.84 24.54 6.02
C GLN A 72 -5.44 25.92 5.75
N ASN A 73 -4.82 26.71 4.87
CA ASN A 73 -5.32 28.03 4.45
C ASN A 73 -6.69 27.95 3.73
N LEU A 74 -7.09 26.74 3.28
CA LEU A 74 -8.39 26.55 2.65
C LEU A 74 -9.45 25.97 3.58
N MET A 75 -9.06 25.36 4.69
CA MET A 75 -9.98 24.52 5.48
C MET A 75 -11.19 25.29 6.01
N GLU A 76 -11.01 26.54 6.40
CA GLU A 76 -12.07 27.41 6.91
C GLU A 76 -12.70 28.32 5.83
N VAL A 77 -12.24 28.24 4.58
CA VAL A 77 -12.84 28.99 3.45
C VAL A 77 -14.18 28.34 3.09
N LYS A 78 -15.22 29.16 2.94
CA LYS A 78 -16.53 28.68 2.44
C LYS A 78 -16.42 28.27 0.97
N LEU A 79 -17.20 27.28 0.56
CA LEU A 79 -17.19 26.85 -0.85
C LEU A 79 -17.58 27.99 -1.78
N SER A 80 -18.51 28.89 -1.37
CA SER A 80 -18.90 30.09 -2.13
C SER A 80 -17.74 31.02 -2.45
N ASP A 81 -16.77 31.11 -1.54
CA ASP A 81 -15.65 32.06 -1.61
C ASP A 81 -14.38 31.44 -2.21
N LEU A 82 -14.44 30.11 -2.45
CA LEU A 82 -13.31 29.35 -3.02
C LEU A 82 -13.08 29.72 -4.48
N ASN A 83 -11.90 30.23 -4.77
CA ASN A 83 -11.48 30.59 -6.12
C ASN A 83 -10.10 30.00 -6.46
N SER A 84 -9.70 30.08 -7.72
CA SER A 84 -8.45 29.50 -8.21
C SER A 84 -7.21 30.12 -7.58
N GLU A 85 -7.23 31.41 -7.29
CA GLU A 85 -6.10 32.15 -6.69
C GLU A 85 -5.81 31.69 -5.26
N LEU A 86 -6.86 31.69 -4.40
CA LEU A 86 -6.74 31.18 -3.03
C LEU A 86 -6.29 29.73 -3.01
N TYR A 87 -6.84 28.92 -3.91
CA TYR A 87 -6.49 27.50 -3.98
C TYR A 87 -5.03 27.30 -4.43
N GLN A 88 -4.59 28.04 -5.45
CA GLN A 88 -3.20 27.96 -5.92
C GLN A 88 -2.22 28.46 -4.86
N SER A 89 -2.56 29.55 -4.15
CA SER A 89 -1.76 30.07 -3.05
C SER A 89 -1.56 29.05 -1.93
N ALA A 90 -2.62 28.33 -1.55
CA ALA A 90 -2.52 27.28 -0.54
C ALA A 90 -1.63 26.10 -1.02
N ILE A 91 -1.74 25.70 -2.30
CA ILE A 91 -0.85 24.69 -2.89
C ILE A 91 0.61 25.15 -2.83
N ASN A 92 0.89 26.39 -3.23
CA ASN A 92 2.25 26.96 -3.24
C ASN A 92 2.86 27.02 -1.83
N SER A 93 2.06 27.41 -0.84
CA SER A 93 2.49 27.43 0.57
C SER A 93 2.87 26.04 1.09
N ASP A 94 2.10 25.02 0.71
CA ASP A 94 2.35 23.65 1.13
C ASP A 94 3.53 22.98 0.40
N MET A 95 3.93 23.49 -0.78
CA MET A 95 5.10 23.00 -1.52
C MET A 95 6.40 23.11 -0.72
N LEU A 96 6.47 24.03 0.23
CA LEU A 96 7.64 24.20 1.11
C LEU A 96 7.73 23.11 2.20
N LYS A 97 6.61 22.44 2.50
CA LYS A 97 6.49 21.51 3.65
C LYS A 97 6.27 20.06 3.25
N TYR A 98 5.63 19.82 2.10
CA TYR A 98 5.16 18.49 1.70
C TYR A 98 5.67 18.09 0.32
N SER A 99 5.77 16.77 0.10
CA SER A 99 6.16 16.23 -1.19
C SER A 99 5.09 16.50 -2.26
N PRO A 100 5.49 16.64 -3.56
CA PRO A 100 4.56 16.80 -4.67
C PRO A 100 3.43 15.76 -4.70
N LYS A 101 3.74 14.51 -4.31
CA LYS A 101 2.75 13.43 -4.23
C LYS A 101 1.73 13.66 -3.12
N SER A 102 2.16 14.11 -1.95
CA SER A 102 1.27 14.43 -0.83
C SER A 102 0.30 15.55 -1.20
N ILE A 103 0.80 16.63 -1.80
CA ILE A 103 -0.02 17.75 -2.25
C ILE A 103 -1.00 17.30 -3.34
N SER A 104 -0.55 16.51 -4.32
CA SER A 104 -1.47 15.97 -5.35
C SER A 104 -2.60 15.13 -4.76
N ASN A 105 -2.34 14.40 -3.66
CA ASN A 105 -3.39 13.64 -2.94
C ASN A 105 -4.36 14.58 -2.21
N ALA A 106 -3.84 15.64 -1.57
CA ALA A 106 -4.66 16.65 -0.89
C ALA A 106 -5.57 17.39 -1.88
N VAL A 107 -5.01 17.86 -2.99
CA VAL A 107 -5.77 18.48 -4.08
C VAL A 107 -6.81 17.52 -4.64
N GLY A 108 -6.49 16.24 -4.75
CA GLY A 108 -7.44 15.20 -5.16
C GLY A 108 -8.64 15.08 -4.22
N LEU A 109 -8.42 15.11 -2.90
CA LEU A 109 -9.47 15.05 -1.89
C LEU A 109 -10.35 16.30 -1.91
N VAL A 110 -9.75 17.49 -1.88
CA VAL A 110 -10.49 18.78 -1.93
C VAL A 110 -11.34 18.83 -3.21
N ASN A 111 -10.75 18.50 -4.37
CA ASN A 111 -11.49 18.47 -5.62
C ASN A 111 -12.68 17.50 -5.61
N ALA A 112 -12.53 16.34 -4.98
CA ALA A 112 -13.60 15.35 -4.89
C ALA A 112 -14.73 15.85 -3.96
N ALA A 113 -14.40 16.47 -2.82
CA ALA A 113 -15.36 17.04 -1.90
C ALA A 113 -16.09 18.24 -2.53
N VAL A 114 -15.36 19.19 -3.12
CA VAL A 114 -15.97 20.34 -3.81
C VAL A 114 -16.86 19.90 -4.98
N LYS A 115 -16.43 18.90 -5.78
CA LYS A 115 -17.26 18.36 -6.86
C LYS A 115 -18.58 17.78 -6.36
N MET A 116 -18.57 17.17 -5.17
CA MET A 116 -19.78 16.53 -4.61
C MET A 116 -20.79 17.55 -4.11
N PHE A 117 -20.35 18.65 -3.47
CA PHE A 117 -21.24 19.60 -2.79
C PHE A 117 -21.42 20.93 -3.53
N ALA A 118 -20.51 21.30 -4.43
CA ALA A 118 -20.57 22.51 -5.22
C ALA A 118 -19.94 22.29 -6.63
N PRO A 119 -20.55 21.45 -7.48
CA PRO A 119 -20.00 21.08 -8.79
C PRO A 119 -19.80 22.29 -9.70
N GLU A 120 -20.67 23.29 -9.61
CA GLU A 120 -20.59 24.56 -10.37
C GLU A 120 -19.36 25.40 -9.98
N ILE A 121 -18.97 25.36 -8.70
CA ILE A 121 -17.73 26.02 -8.23
C ILE A 121 -16.53 25.21 -8.71
N ARG A 122 -16.59 23.87 -8.56
CA ARG A 122 -15.50 23.00 -9.02
C ARG A 122 -15.19 23.17 -10.51
N SER A 123 -16.18 23.39 -11.35
CA SER A 123 -15.98 23.59 -12.79
C SER A 123 -15.20 24.87 -13.14
N LYS A 124 -15.22 25.85 -12.26
CA LYS A 124 -14.53 27.15 -12.40
C LYS A 124 -13.14 27.17 -11.73
N LEU A 125 -12.75 26.11 -10.99
CA LEU A 125 -11.48 26.04 -10.29
C LEU A 125 -10.39 25.45 -11.21
N TYR A 126 -9.41 26.25 -11.51
CA TYR A 126 -8.21 25.88 -12.27
C TYR A 126 -6.98 26.02 -11.38
N VAL A 127 -6.34 24.90 -11.08
CA VAL A 127 -5.11 24.87 -10.27
C VAL A 127 -4.07 23.98 -10.91
N THR A 128 -2.83 24.40 -10.83
CA THR A 128 -1.66 23.65 -11.30
C THR A 128 -1.18 22.74 -10.18
N LYS A 129 -1.13 21.45 -10.46
CA LYS A 129 -0.56 20.47 -9.52
C LYS A 129 0.95 20.43 -9.63
N PRO A 130 1.65 20.15 -8.51
CA PRO A 130 3.10 19.98 -8.56
C PRO A 130 3.50 18.87 -9.53
N GLN A 131 4.62 19.06 -10.22
CA GLN A 131 5.17 18.03 -11.10
C GLN A 131 5.55 16.79 -10.30
N LYS A 132 5.32 15.63 -10.89
CA LYS A 132 5.74 14.36 -10.30
C LYS A 132 7.25 14.24 -10.41
N ILE A 133 7.93 14.18 -9.27
CA ILE A 133 9.34 13.86 -9.22
C ILE A 133 9.49 12.34 -9.38
N LYS A 134 10.31 11.92 -10.35
CA LYS A 134 10.68 10.50 -10.50
C LYS A 134 11.58 10.15 -9.31
N THR A 135 11.03 9.43 -8.34
CA THR A 135 11.82 8.92 -7.21
C THR A 135 12.53 7.63 -7.64
N SER A 136 13.86 7.61 -7.52
CA SER A 136 14.61 6.36 -7.51
C SER A 136 14.28 5.60 -6.23
N PHE A 137 14.23 4.28 -6.30
CA PHE A 137 14.12 3.43 -5.13
C PHE A 137 15.34 2.51 -5.08
N TYR A 138 15.86 2.32 -3.87
CA TYR A 138 16.96 1.42 -3.62
C TYR A 138 16.48 -0.03 -3.67
N ILE A 139 17.21 -0.87 -4.37
CA ILE A 139 17.06 -2.33 -4.35
C ILE A 139 18.34 -2.88 -3.72
N PRO A 140 18.25 -3.56 -2.56
CA PRO A 140 19.44 -4.17 -1.95
C PRO A 140 20.00 -5.27 -2.86
N GLU A 141 21.30 -5.43 -2.85
CA GLU A 141 22.00 -6.51 -3.54
C GLU A 141 21.93 -7.81 -2.71
N LYS A 142 22.33 -8.93 -3.33
CA LYS A 142 22.29 -10.22 -2.68
C LYS A 142 23.19 -10.25 -1.43
N GLU A 143 24.34 -9.61 -1.50
CA GLU A 143 25.34 -9.49 -0.44
C GLU A 143 24.74 -8.76 0.79
N ASP A 144 24.02 -7.67 0.57
CA ASP A 144 23.31 -6.95 1.64
C ASP A 144 22.30 -7.86 2.34
N ILE A 145 21.55 -8.62 1.54
CA ILE A 145 20.52 -9.55 2.05
C ILE A 145 21.15 -10.66 2.90
N ASP A 146 22.28 -11.21 2.46
CA ASP A 146 22.99 -12.28 3.16
C ASP A 146 23.57 -11.77 4.50
N ILE A 147 24.16 -10.58 4.52
CA ILE A 147 24.67 -9.94 5.73
C ILE A 147 23.54 -9.66 6.72
N ILE A 148 22.45 -9.04 6.25
CA ILE A 148 21.27 -8.70 7.06
C ILE A 148 20.63 -9.97 7.63
N TYR A 149 20.47 -11.02 6.83
CA TYR A 149 19.94 -12.30 7.27
C TYR A 149 20.74 -12.87 8.46
N ASN A 150 22.07 -12.91 8.32
CA ASN A 150 22.93 -13.45 9.38
C ASN A 150 22.85 -12.62 10.66
N ARG A 151 22.83 -11.30 10.58
CA ARG A 151 22.70 -10.43 11.74
C ARG A 151 21.34 -10.56 12.43
N ILE A 152 20.23 -10.53 11.65
CA ILE A 152 18.88 -10.71 12.17
C ILE A 152 18.75 -12.04 12.92
N LYS A 153 19.28 -13.11 12.37
CA LYS A 153 19.21 -14.45 12.96
C LYS A 153 19.81 -14.49 14.37
N HIS A 154 20.86 -13.71 14.61
CA HIS A 154 21.58 -13.70 15.90
C HIS A 154 21.11 -12.61 16.85
N SER A 155 20.83 -11.41 16.36
CA SER A 155 20.59 -10.24 17.20
C SER A 155 19.13 -9.80 17.29
N ASN A 156 18.28 -10.15 16.29
CA ASN A 156 16.88 -9.71 16.26
C ASN A 156 15.94 -10.79 15.68
N PRO A 157 15.76 -11.94 16.36
CA PRO A 157 15.01 -13.08 15.83
C PRO A 157 13.55 -12.77 15.51
N ASN A 158 12.95 -11.72 16.09
CA ASN A 158 11.59 -11.31 15.80
C ASN A 158 11.43 -10.78 14.36
N LEU A 159 12.49 -10.21 13.79
CA LEU A 159 12.51 -9.75 12.39
C LEU A 159 12.75 -10.88 11.38
N LEU A 160 13.20 -12.06 11.81
CA LEU A 160 13.61 -13.14 10.90
C LEU A 160 12.45 -13.55 9.97
N LYS A 161 11.29 -13.87 10.53
CA LYS A 161 10.14 -14.30 9.74
C LYS A 161 9.60 -13.18 8.82
N PRO A 162 9.38 -11.94 9.30
CA PRO A 162 9.03 -10.81 8.42
C PRO A 162 10.04 -10.59 7.29
N PHE A 163 11.34 -10.62 7.59
CA PHE A 163 12.40 -10.46 6.60
C PHE A 163 12.35 -11.53 5.51
N LEU A 164 12.25 -12.81 5.88
CA LEU A 164 12.17 -13.92 4.94
C LEU A 164 10.90 -13.82 4.08
N LEU A 165 9.76 -13.51 4.66
CA LEU A 165 8.49 -13.35 3.94
C LEU A 165 8.53 -12.20 2.92
N ALA A 166 9.21 -11.09 3.25
CA ALA A 166 9.36 -9.98 2.33
C ALA A 166 10.41 -10.25 1.24
N SER A 167 11.60 -10.77 1.60
CA SER A 167 12.74 -10.93 0.70
C SER A 167 12.68 -12.19 -0.16
N GLN A 168 12.05 -13.27 0.32
CA GLN A 168 12.00 -14.55 -0.38
C GLN A 168 10.63 -14.89 -0.98
N CYS A 169 9.55 -14.27 -0.46
CA CYS A 169 8.19 -14.48 -0.93
C CYS A 169 7.51 -13.20 -1.45
N GLY A 170 8.17 -12.06 -1.35
CA GLY A 170 7.69 -10.79 -1.90
C GLY A 170 6.41 -10.25 -1.25
N LEU A 171 6.08 -10.62 -0.01
CA LEU A 171 4.88 -10.17 0.68
C LEU A 171 4.94 -8.69 1.05
N ARG A 172 3.75 -8.05 1.08
CA ARG A 172 3.60 -6.71 1.65
C ARG A 172 3.64 -6.76 3.17
N PRO A 173 4.16 -5.74 3.89
CA PRO A 173 4.15 -5.73 5.36
C PRO A 173 2.76 -5.98 5.97
N SER A 174 1.70 -5.45 5.36
CA SER A 174 0.32 -5.67 5.81
C SER A 174 -0.19 -7.10 5.58
N GLU A 175 0.31 -7.80 4.58
CA GLU A 175 0.03 -9.22 4.33
C GLU A 175 0.79 -10.09 5.34
N ILE A 176 2.06 -9.77 5.59
CA ILE A 176 2.90 -10.42 6.61
C ILE A 176 2.23 -10.36 7.99
N SER A 177 1.72 -9.19 8.37
CA SER A 177 1.00 -8.99 9.63
C SER A 177 -0.26 -9.85 9.76
N ALA A 178 -0.86 -10.25 8.65
CA ALA A 178 -2.11 -11.02 8.63
C ALA A 178 -1.90 -12.54 8.57
N LEU A 179 -0.65 -13.00 8.40
CA LEU A 179 -0.37 -14.42 8.28
C LEU A 179 -0.49 -15.14 9.64
N SER A 180 -1.19 -16.25 9.62
CA SER A 180 -1.28 -17.24 10.69
C SER A 180 -0.79 -18.60 10.18
N GLY A 181 -0.55 -19.54 11.08
CA GLY A 181 -0.01 -20.84 10.73
C GLY A 181 -0.90 -21.66 9.80
N ASP A 182 -2.22 -21.43 9.78
CA ASP A 182 -3.18 -22.04 8.86
C ASP A 182 -3.06 -21.52 7.41
N CYS A 183 -2.39 -20.39 7.22
CA CYS A 183 -2.07 -19.88 5.88
C CYS A 183 -0.93 -20.66 5.21
N ILE A 184 -0.24 -21.54 5.95
CA ILE A 184 0.91 -22.31 5.44
C ILE A 184 0.50 -23.77 5.37
N CYS A 185 0.43 -24.31 4.16
CA CYS A 185 0.03 -25.70 3.92
C CYS A 185 0.66 -26.25 2.65
N LYS A 186 1.11 -27.50 2.70
CA LYS A 186 1.59 -28.26 1.53
C LYS A 186 2.64 -27.52 0.70
N GLY A 187 3.62 -26.89 1.35
CA GLY A 187 4.68 -26.14 0.67
C GLY A 187 4.24 -24.82 0.03
N GLN A 188 3.13 -24.23 0.50
CA GLN A 188 2.61 -22.98 -0.03
C GLN A 188 2.17 -22.03 1.09
N ILE A 189 2.23 -20.74 0.81
CA ILE A 189 1.64 -19.67 1.63
C ILE A 189 0.42 -19.12 0.90
N GLU A 190 -0.75 -19.20 1.52
CA GLU A 190 -1.98 -18.61 1.00
C GLU A 190 -2.19 -17.20 1.54
N ILE A 191 -2.25 -16.22 0.65
CA ILE A 191 -2.52 -14.82 0.98
C ILE A 191 -4.00 -14.55 0.81
N LYS A 192 -4.71 -14.36 1.94
CA LYS A 192 -6.18 -14.17 1.99
C LYS A 192 -6.58 -12.87 2.69
N ALA A 193 -5.65 -12.20 3.36
CA ALA A 193 -5.93 -11.02 4.16
C ALA A 193 -4.73 -10.08 4.27
N ALA A 194 -5.00 -8.86 4.74
CA ALA A 194 -4.02 -7.90 5.17
C ALA A 194 -4.49 -7.22 6.47
N ILE A 195 -3.57 -6.89 7.37
CA ILE A 195 -3.86 -6.05 8.54
C ILE A 195 -3.40 -4.62 8.22
N VAL A 196 -4.32 -3.67 8.37
CA VAL A 196 -4.06 -2.24 8.21
C VAL A 196 -4.50 -1.51 9.48
N LEU A 197 -3.94 -0.33 9.73
CA LEU A 197 -4.39 0.51 10.84
C LEU A 197 -5.50 1.46 10.36
N ASP A 198 -6.57 1.57 11.15
CA ASP A 198 -7.60 2.58 10.95
C ASP A 198 -7.09 4.01 11.29
N HIS A 199 -7.97 4.99 11.27
CA HIS A 199 -7.63 6.38 11.58
C HIS A 199 -7.31 6.61 13.07
N GLN A 200 -7.78 5.75 13.96
CA GLN A 200 -7.48 5.75 15.40
C GLN A 200 -6.18 4.98 15.72
N GLY A 201 -5.70 4.15 14.79
CA GLY A 201 -4.49 3.35 14.94
C GLY A 201 -4.76 1.89 15.33
N HIS A 202 -6.02 1.45 15.36
CA HIS A 202 -6.37 0.07 15.65
C HIS A 202 -6.11 -0.84 14.44
N PRO A 203 -5.59 -2.05 14.65
CA PRO A 203 -5.38 -3.02 13.59
C PRO A 203 -6.71 -3.60 13.11
N ILE A 204 -6.97 -3.50 11.81
CA ILE A 204 -8.14 -4.09 11.16
C ILE A 204 -7.68 -5.12 10.15
N ARG A 205 -8.18 -6.35 10.29
CA ARG A 205 -8.00 -7.42 9.31
C ARG A 205 -9.01 -7.22 8.18
N LYS A 206 -8.55 -7.17 6.94
CA LYS A 206 -9.41 -7.01 5.76
C LYS A 206 -9.00 -7.96 4.65
N ALA A 207 -9.94 -8.25 3.75
CA ALA A 207 -9.67 -8.92 2.48
C ALA A 207 -8.71 -8.11 1.60
N PRO A 208 -7.98 -8.74 0.69
CA PRO A 208 -7.19 -8.04 -0.33
C PRO A 208 -8.06 -7.06 -1.14
N LYS A 209 -7.48 -5.93 -1.52
CA LYS A 209 -8.18 -4.85 -2.24
C LYS A 209 -8.68 -5.27 -3.63
N THR A 210 -8.00 -6.22 -4.26
CA THR A 210 -8.29 -6.71 -5.60
C THR A 210 -8.24 -8.23 -5.62
N TYR A 211 -8.89 -8.86 -6.58
CA TYR A 211 -8.84 -10.31 -6.77
C TYR A 211 -7.39 -10.82 -6.89
N ALA A 212 -6.51 -10.10 -7.57
CA ALA A 212 -5.08 -10.43 -7.68
C ALA A 212 -4.34 -10.48 -6.32
N GLY A 213 -4.94 -9.93 -5.26
CA GLY A 213 -4.40 -10.04 -3.90
C GLY A 213 -4.55 -11.42 -3.29
N TYR A 214 -5.52 -12.22 -3.74
CA TYR A 214 -5.65 -13.62 -3.36
C TYR A 214 -4.71 -14.47 -4.20
N ARG A 215 -3.75 -15.10 -3.58
CA ARG A 215 -2.73 -15.87 -4.28
C ARG A 215 -2.07 -16.89 -3.37
N SER A 216 -1.47 -17.87 -3.98
CA SER A 216 -0.61 -18.85 -3.33
C SER A 216 0.83 -18.66 -3.78
N ILE A 217 1.78 -18.76 -2.84
CA ILE A 217 3.21 -18.60 -3.09
C ILE A 217 3.90 -19.89 -2.69
N PRO A 218 4.63 -20.58 -3.60
CA PRO A 218 5.35 -21.79 -3.27
C PRO A 218 6.52 -21.47 -2.33
N ILE A 219 6.76 -22.34 -1.36
CA ILE A 219 7.90 -22.25 -0.43
C ILE A 219 8.59 -23.61 -0.30
N SER A 220 9.88 -23.58 0.03
CA SER A 220 10.62 -24.80 0.31
C SER A 220 10.23 -25.41 1.66
N PRO A 221 10.47 -26.73 1.86
CA PRO A 221 10.24 -27.36 3.16
C PRO A 221 11.02 -26.72 4.30
N GLN A 222 12.24 -26.22 4.02
CA GLN A 222 13.04 -25.50 5.01
C GLN A 222 12.38 -24.17 5.41
N MET A 223 11.84 -23.43 4.43
CA MET A 223 11.10 -22.19 4.69
C MET A 223 9.85 -22.48 5.54
N GLU A 224 9.08 -23.49 5.19
CA GLU A 224 7.90 -23.92 5.95
C GLU A 224 8.27 -24.24 7.41
N LYS A 225 9.33 -25.02 7.63
CA LYS A 225 9.85 -25.34 8.95
C LYS A 225 10.23 -24.09 9.77
N VAL A 226 10.92 -23.13 9.15
CA VAL A 226 11.31 -21.86 9.81
C VAL A 226 10.09 -21.04 10.17
N LEU A 227 9.13 -20.91 9.27
CA LEU A 227 7.93 -20.11 9.49
C LEU A 227 7.03 -20.70 10.59
N LEU A 228 6.91 -22.02 10.65
CA LEU A 228 6.08 -22.74 11.64
C LEU A 228 6.80 -22.98 12.96
N LYS A 229 8.10 -22.68 13.07
CA LYS A 229 8.83 -22.79 14.34
C LYS A 229 8.18 -21.93 15.42
N ASN A 230 7.94 -22.51 16.60
CA ASN A 230 7.28 -21.87 17.75
C ASN A 230 5.82 -21.46 17.50
N ILE A 231 5.14 -22.11 16.56
CA ILE A 231 3.69 -21.98 16.35
C ILE A 231 3.03 -23.21 16.96
N ASN A 232 2.39 -23.05 18.11
CA ASN A 232 1.69 -24.13 18.81
C ASN A 232 0.28 -24.33 18.29
N ASN A 233 -0.38 -23.25 17.87
CA ASN A 233 -1.71 -23.29 17.29
C ASN A 233 -1.67 -22.69 15.88
N ARG A 234 -2.25 -23.38 14.91
CA ARG A 234 -2.32 -22.91 13.51
C ARG A 234 -3.00 -21.54 13.32
N LYS A 235 -3.82 -21.10 14.24
CA LYS A 235 -4.43 -19.77 14.22
C LYS A 235 -3.50 -18.65 14.75
N GLU A 236 -2.37 -19.01 15.34
CA GLU A 236 -1.39 -18.01 15.82
C GLU A 236 -0.74 -17.25 14.68
N SER A 237 -0.45 -15.98 14.93
CA SER A 237 0.29 -15.14 14.00
C SER A 237 1.71 -15.67 13.79
N ILE A 238 2.11 -15.82 12.53
CA ILE A 238 3.49 -16.21 12.16
C ILE A 238 4.53 -15.24 12.69
N CYS A 239 4.19 -13.95 12.76
CA CYS A 239 5.09 -12.87 13.15
C CYS A 239 4.76 -12.26 14.52
N GLY A 240 4.18 -13.05 15.45
CA GLY A 240 3.89 -12.60 16.80
C GLY A 240 2.89 -11.43 16.91
N GLY A 241 1.98 -11.30 15.94
CA GLY A 241 0.97 -10.24 15.94
C GLY A 241 1.48 -8.86 15.51
N MET A 242 2.75 -8.71 15.10
CA MET A 242 3.30 -7.42 14.68
C MET A 242 2.50 -6.83 13.50
N THR A 243 2.12 -5.57 13.64
CA THR A 243 1.55 -4.77 12.56
C THR A 243 2.62 -4.32 11.56
N ALA A 244 2.22 -3.91 10.37
CA ALA A 244 3.15 -3.36 9.37
C ALA A 244 3.96 -2.16 9.88
N LYS A 245 3.39 -1.36 10.81
CA LYS A 245 4.07 -0.23 11.46
C LYS A 245 5.16 -0.73 12.42
N GLU A 246 4.85 -1.73 13.23
CA GLU A 246 5.80 -2.32 14.18
C GLU A 246 6.94 -3.02 13.46
N ILE A 247 6.66 -3.78 12.40
CA ILE A 247 7.70 -4.36 11.52
C ILE A 247 8.63 -3.26 10.99
N GLY A 248 8.07 -2.14 10.52
CA GLY A 248 8.86 -1.01 10.02
C GLY A 248 9.69 -0.31 11.11
N ASN A 249 9.17 -0.22 12.34
CA ASN A 249 9.89 0.35 13.48
C ASN A 249 11.04 -0.56 13.93
N GLU A 250 10.80 -1.88 14.06
CA GLU A 250 11.85 -2.84 14.41
C GLU A 250 12.93 -2.90 13.31
N TRP A 251 12.53 -2.78 12.04
CA TRP A 251 13.46 -2.66 10.93
C TRP A 251 14.37 -1.44 11.05
N ARG A 252 13.82 -0.27 11.43
CA ARG A 252 14.60 0.95 11.66
C ARG A 252 15.56 0.78 12.83
N LYS A 253 15.08 0.26 13.96
CA LYS A 253 15.93 -0.02 15.15
C LYS A 253 17.08 -0.96 14.80
N PHE A 254 16.84 -1.97 13.96
CA PHE A 254 17.92 -2.86 13.51
C PHE A 254 19.03 -2.08 12.81
N PHE A 255 18.73 -1.13 11.94
CA PHE A 255 19.76 -0.29 11.29
C PHE A 255 20.36 0.74 12.24
N ASP A 256 19.62 1.26 13.21
CA ASP A 256 20.15 2.17 14.23
C ASP A 256 21.26 1.48 15.09
N THR A 257 21.19 0.15 15.21
CA THR A 257 22.23 -0.66 15.90
C THR A 257 23.28 -1.26 14.97
N ASN A 258 23.08 -1.19 13.64
CA ASN A 258 23.98 -1.70 12.62
C ASN A 258 24.34 -0.57 11.64
N THR A 259 25.01 0.47 12.16
CA THR A 259 25.27 1.73 11.45
C THR A 259 26.26 1.61 10.28
N ASP A 260 26.95 0.49 10.16
CA ASP A 260 27.81 0.15 9.01
C ASP A 260 27.01 -0.32 7.79
N LEU A 261 25.70 -0.59 7.95
CA LEU A 261 24.83 -0.97 6.85
C LEU A 261 24.10 0.24 6.27
N TYR A 262 23.95 0.27 4.95
CA TYR A 262 23.12 1.28 4.30
C TYR A 262 21.64 1.07 4.61
N TYR A 263 20.98 2.08 5.22
CA TYR A 263 19.57 2.00 5.55
C TYR A 263 18.68 2.06 4.31
N PHE A 264 17.74 1.15 4.22
CA PHE A 264 16.64 1.19 3.28
C PHE A 264 15.30 0.79 3.93
N LYS A 265 14.20 1.19 3.31
CA LYS A 265 12.87 0.88 3.83
C LYS A 265 12.58 -0.62 3.71
N PHE A 266 11.93 -1.21 4.70
CA PHE A 266 11.54 -2.62 4.69
C PHE A 266 10.86 -3.07 3.39
N TYR A 267 10.07 -2.18 2.76
CA TYR A 267 9.41 -2.46 1.49
C TYR A 267 10.39 -2.75 0.33
N ALA A 268 11.63 -2.32 0.40
CA ALA A 268 12.65 -2.60 -0.61
C ALA A 268 12.98 -4.09 -0.72
N LEU A 269 12.78 -4.88 0.36
CA LEU A 269 12.91 -6.34 0.31
C LEU A 269 11.96 -6.98 -0.70
N ARG A 270 10.77 -6.41 -0.86
CA ARG A 270 9.82 -6.85 -1.88
C ARG A 270 10.27 -6.47 -3.30
N HIS A 271 10.97 -5.35 -3.47
CA HIS A 271 11.61 -5.00 -4.74
C HIS A 271 12.77 -5.95 -5.05
N TYR A 272 13.55 -6.31 -4.03
CA TYR A 272 14.58 -7.34 -4.15
C TYR A 272 14.01 -8.68 -4.64
N TYR A 273 12.89 -9.14 -4.08
CA TYR A 273 12.21 -10.35 -4.56
C TYR A 273 11.86 -10.26 -6.04
N ALA A 274 11.27 -9.15 -6.49
CA ALA A 274 10.96 -8.95 -7.90
C ALA A 274 12.22 -8.96 -8.78
N SER A 275 13.28 -8.27 -8.35
CA SER A 275 14.59 -8.25 -9.01
C SER A 275 15.18 -9.64 -9.14
N LYS A 276 15.19 -10.42 -8.05
CA LYS A 276 15.64 -11.81 -8.03
C LYS A 276 14.87 -12.69 -9.03
N CYS A 277 13.54 -12.57 -9.05
CA CYS A 277 12.70 -13.31 -10.00
C CYS A 277 13.00 -12.94 -11.46
N LEU A 278 13.23 -11.65 -11.74
CA LEU A 278 13.62 -11.17 -13.07
C LEU A 278 14.98 -11.74 -13.50
N LEU A 279 15.97 -11.75 -12.59
CA LEU A 279 17.30 -12.33 -12.85
C LEU A 279 17.25 -13.84 -13.07
N MET A 280 16.26 -14.53 -12.51
CA MET A 280 15.99 -15.94 -12.76
C MET A 280 15.28 -16.19 -14.10
N GLY A 281 14.92 -15.15 -14.85
CA GLY A 281 14.20 -15.24 -16.12
C GLY A 281 12.70 -15.47 -15.99
N ILE A 282 12.12 -15.30 -14.80
CA ILE A 282 10.67 -15.46 -14.62
C ILE A 282 9.95 -14.33 -15.37
N PRO A 283 8.97 -14.63 -16.24
CA PRO A 283 8.25 -13.60 -16.99
C PRO A 283 7.53 -12.60 -16.06
N GLN A 284 7.55 -11.32 -16.44
CA GLN A 284 7.01 -10.21 -15.63
C GLN A 284 5.55 -10.42 -15.21
N ARG A 285 4.74 -11.06 -16.06
CA ARG A 285 3.33 -11.36 -15.75
C ARG A 285 3.20 -12.30 -14.55
N TYR A 286 4.01 -13.37 -14.50
CA TYR A 286 4.01 -14.31 -13.39
C TYR A 286 4.55 -13.67 -12.10
N ILE A 287 5.58 -12.82 -12.21
CA ILE A 287 6.07 -12.06 -11.04
C ILE A 287 4.96 -11.14 -10.49
N ALA A 288 4.23 -10.46 -11.38
CA ALA A 288 3.10 -9.61 -10.98
C ALA A 288 2.01 -10.42 -10.25
N GLU A 289 1.70 -11.62 -10.73
CA GLU A 289 0.75 -12.54 -10.12
C GLU A 289 1.24 -13.01 -8.74
N LEU A 290 2.47 -13.54 -8.63
CA LEU A 290 3.08 -13.94 -7.35
C LEU A 290 3.12 -12.81 -6.33
N MET A 291 3.29 -11.57 -6.78
CA MET A 291 3.30 -10.38 -5.92
C MET A 291 1.90 -9.80 -5.67
N GLY A 292 0.86 -10.27 -6.35
CA GLY A 292 -0.50 -9.74 -6.22
C GLY A 292 -0.62 -8.30 -6.73
N HIS A 293 -0.06 -8.01 -7.90
CA HIS A 293 -0.21 -6.77 -8.62
C HIS A 293 -1.29 -6.91 -9.69
N SER A 294 -2.13 -5.89 -9.82
CA SER A 294 -3.15 -5.83 -10.88
C SER A 294 -2.58 -5.44 -12.25
N SER A 295 -1.30 -5.00 -12.31
CA SER A 295 -0.61 -4.63 -13.54
C SER A 295 0.89 -4.90 -13.43
N THR A 296 1.59 -4.97 -14.56
CA THR A 296 3.04 -5.16 -14.65
C THR A 296 3.85 -3.88 -14.40
N ASN A 297 3.22 -2.71 -14.38
CA ASN A 297 3.90 -1.40 -14.29
C ASN A 297 4.94 -1.28 -13.18
N MET A 298 4.71 -1.94 -12.02
CA MET A 298 5.69 -1.92 -10.93
C MET A 298 6.87 -2.84 -11.25
N ILE A 299 6.62 -3.99 -11.87
CA ILE A 299 7.67 -4.92 -12.27
C ILE A 299 8.54 -4.30 -13.38
N GLU A 300 7.93 -3.57 -14.31
CA GLU A 300 8.66 -2.84 -15.36
C GLU A 300 9.61 -1.79 -14.77
N ARG A 301 9.22 -1.09 -13.72
CA ARG A 301 10.09 -0.16 -13.00
C ARG A 301 11.27 -0.88 -12.33
N VAL A 302 11.05 -2.03 -11.71
CA VAL A 302 12.12 -2.87 -11.15
C VAL A 302 13.02 -3.37 -12.28
N TYR A 303 12.43 -3.81 -13.40
CA TYR A 303 13.18 -4.26 -14.58
C TYR A 303 14.14 -3.18 -15.12
N GLN A 304 13.67 -1.93 -15.26
CA GLN A 304 14.52 -0.81 -15.68
C GLN A 304 15.73 -0.59 -14.76
N HIS A 305 15.61 -0.95 -13.49
CA HIS A 305 16.71 -0.85 -12.52
C HIS A 305 17.71 -1.99 -12.64
N VAL A 306 17.23 -3.20 -12.91
CA VAL A 306 18.02 -4.44 -12.98
C VAL A 306 18.60 -4.66 -14.38
N PHE A 307 17.99 -4.04 -15.40
CA PHE A 307 18.33 -4.25 -16.82
C PHE A 307 19.82 -4.07 -17.17
N PRO A 308 20.56 -3.06 -16.64
CA PRO A 308 21.96 -2.89 -16.98
C PRO A 308 22.83 -4.12 -16.61
N SER A 309 22.63 -4.70 -15.43
CA SER A 309 23.39 -5.89 -14.98
C SER A 309 22.93 -7.17 -15.67
N ALA A 310 21.62 -7.31 -15.92
CA ALA A 310 21.07 -8.45 -16.65
C ALA A 310 21.45 -8.45 -18.13
N MET A 311 21.61 -7.28 -18.76
CA MET A 311 21.92 -7.13 -20.18
C MET A 311 23.26 -7.79 -20.53
N GLN A 312 24.26 -7.66 -19.68
CA GLN A 312 25.56 -8.28 -19.93
C GLN A 312 25.47 -9.83 -19.96
N LYS A 313 24.70 -10.40 -19.03
CA LYS A 313 24.41 -11.83 -19.01
C LYS A 313 23.69 -12.29 -20.28
N TYR A 314 22.68 -11.55 -20.72
CA TYR A 314 21.92 -11.89 -21.93
C TYR A 314 22.74 -11.74 -23.19
N LYS A 315 23.67 -10.76 -23.29
CA LYS A 315 24.61 -10.63 -24.41
C LYS A 315 25.53 -11.83 -24.51
N LEU A 316 26.04 -12.33 -23.38
CA LEU A 316 26.88 -13.55 -23.37
C LEU A 316 26.07 -14.77 -23.81
N LEU A 317 24.89 -14.99 -23.28
CA LEU A 317 24.02 -16.11 -23.69
C LEU A 317 23.66 -16.06 -25.17
N LEU A 318 23.43 -14.88 -25.75
CA LEU A 318 23.20 -14.72 -27.18
C LEU A 318 24.46 -15.06 -28.00
N ALA A 319 25.64 -14.59 -27.56
CA ALA A 319 26.89 -14.91 -28.22
C ALA A 319 27.19 -16.44 -28.20
N ASP A 320 26.99 -17.07 -27.05
CA ASP A 320 27.16 -18.51 -26.88
C ASP A 320 26.18 -19.30 -27.77
N SER A 321 24.93 -18.87 -27.88
CA SER A 321 23.94 -19.51 -28.76
C SER A 321 24.33 -19.45 -30.25
N MET A 322 24.96 -18.34 -30.67
CA MET A 322 25.47 -18.21 -32.05
C MET A 322 26.67 -19.13 -32.32
N ASN A 323 27.54 -19.29 -31.32
CA ASN A 323 28.68 -20.21 -31.43
C ASN A 323 28.22 -21.66 -31.58
N MET A 324 27.21 -22.10 -30.84
CA MET A 324 26.66 -23.47 -30.96
C MET A 324 26.15 -23.77 -32.37
N ILE A 325 25.60 -22.79 -33.09
CA ILE A 325 25.15 -22.99 -34.49
C ILE A 325 26.33 -23.09 -35.44
N LEU A 326 27.43 -22.39 -35.20
CA LEU A 326 28.62 -22.37 -36.04
C LEU A 326 29.51 -23.60 -35.85
N GLU A 327 29.48 -24.22 -34.66
CA GLU A 327 30.23 -25.45 -34.34
C GLU A 327 29.55 -26.74 -34.86
N THR A 328 28.30 -26.66 -35.27
CA THR A 328 27.51 -27.79 -35.82
C THR A 328 27.60 -27.93 -37.35
N ASN A 329 28.42 -27.11 -38.02
CA ASN A 329 28.74 -27.20 -39.46
C ASN A 329 30.24 -27.51 -39.65
#